data_f1e162470830ebefb6209e7efd1bc060
#
_entry.id   f1e162470830ebefb6209e7efd1bc060
#
_cell.length_a   1.000
_cell.length_b   1.000
_cell.length_c   1.000
_cell.angle_alpha   90.00
_cell.angle_beta   90.00
_cell.angle_gamma   90.00
#
_symmetry.space_group_name_H-M   'P 1'
#
loop_
_entity.id
_entity.type
_entity.pdbx_description
1 polymer ?
#
loop_
_entity_poly.entity_id
_entity_poly.type
_entity_poly.pdbx_seq_one_letter_code
_entity_poly.pdbx_strand_id
1 'polypeptide(L)' 'MDNHSFFFSKELVKLVDDYFKCDDDALKEQIEIDIILLSKAMILCN' A
#
# COMPACT_ATOMS: atom_id res chain seq x y z
N MET A 1 9.54 9.71 -17.57
CA MET A 1 8.96 9.86 -16.23
C MET A 1 7.85 8.84 -16.05
N ASP A 2 7.90 8.12 -14.98
CA ASP A 2 6.98 7.03 -14.74
C ASP A 2 5.84 7.47 -13.82
N ASN A 3 4.66 7.72 -14.41
CA ASN A 3 3.49 8.14 -13.66
C ASN A 3 2.94 7.02 -12.79
N HIS A 4 3.22 5.77 -13.17
CA HIS A 4 2.75 4.62 -12.41
C HIS A 4 3.44 4.55 -11.05
N SER A 5 4.73 4.81 -11.02
CA SER A 5 5.51 4.79 -9.79
C SER A 5 4.98 5.82 -8.80
N PHE A 6 4.68 7.02 -9.28
CA PHE A 6 4.13 8.07 -8.44
C PHE A 6 2.76 7.67 -7.88
N PHE A 7 1.92 7.10 -8.72
CA PHE A 7 0.60 6.67 -8.32
C PHE A 7 0.65 5.62 -7.21
N PHE A 8 1.50 4.60 -7.41
CA PHE A 8 1.64 3.54 -6.43
C PHE A 8 2.18 4.04 -5.11
N SER A 9 3.12 4.98 -5.16
CA SER A 9 3.68 5.55 -3.92
C SER A 9 2.61 6.27 -3.12
N LYS A 10 1.74 6.99 -3.79
CA LYS A 10 0.66 7.72 -3.15
C LYS A 10 -0.33 6.76 -2.49
N GLU A 11 -0.67 5.69 -3.20
CA GLU A 11 -1.59 4.68 -2.67
C GLU A 11 -0.98 3.95 -1.48
N LEU A 12 0.30 3.67 -1.56
CA LEU A 12 1.00 2.98 -0.49
C LEU A 12 1.00 3.81 0.79
N VAL A 13 1.26 5.09 0.68
CA VAL A 13 1.25 5.98 1.84
C VAL A 13 -0.13 6.02 2.48
N LYS A 14 -1.17 6.05 1.64
CA LYS A 14 -2.53 6.06 2.14
C LYS A 14 -2.88 4.78 2.89
N LEU A 15 -2.43 3.63 2.36
CA LEU A 15 -2.67 2.35 3.02
C LEU A 15 -1.95 2.26 4.35
N VAL A 16 -0.73 2.75 4.41
CA VAL A 16 0.03 2.75 5.66
C VAL A 16 -0.67 3.63 6.70
N ASP A 17 -1.17 4.76 6.28
CA ASP A 17 -1.90 5.66 7.18
C ASP A 17 -3.16 4.97 7.71
N ASP A 18 -3.90 4.31 6.83
CA ASP A 18 -5.10 3.56 7.22
C ASP A 18 -4.76 2.44 8.20
N TYR A 19 -3.63 1.78 7.98
CA TYR A 19 -3.18 0.71 8.84
C TYR A 19 -2.99 1.21 10.27
N PHE A 20 -2.35 2.35 10.44
CA PHE A 20 -2.09 2.89 11.76
C PHE A 20 -3.34 3.40 12.46
N LYS A 21 -4.36 3.76 11.69
CA LYS A 21 -5.61 4.26 12.24
C LYS A 21 -6.65 3.17 12.48
N CYS A 22 -6.39 1.97 12.01
CA CYS A 22 -7.35 0.88 12.08
C CYS A 22 -7.30 0.20 13.45
N ASP A 23 -8.48 0.04 14.08
CA ASP A 23 -8.60 -0.64 15.37
C ASP A 23 -9.02 -2.09 15.22
N ASP A 24 -9.46 -2.48 14.04
CA ASP A 24 -9.95 -3.83 13.77
C ASP A 24 -8.79 -4.71 13.27
N ASP A 25 -8.46 -5.75 14.02
CA ASP A 25 -7.34 -6.62 13.69
C ASP A 25 -7.51 -7.32 12.35
N ALA A 26 -8.72 -7.71 12.01
CA ALA A 26 -8.97 -8.38 10.74
C ALA A 26 -8.76 -7.43 9.57
N LEU A 27 -9.27 -6.20 9.69
CA LEU A 27 -9.07 -5.18 8.66
C LEU A 27 -7.61 -4.78 8.57
N LYS A 28 -6.95 -4.70 9.72
CA LYS A 28 -5.54 -4.34 9.78
C LYS A 28 -4.69 -5.34 9.02
N GLU A 29 -5.00 -6.62 9.18
CA GLU A 29 -4.30 -7.68 8.46
C GLU A 29 -4.53 -7.57 6.96
N GLN A 30 -5.75 -7.25 6.55
CA GLN A 30 -6.06 -7.09 5.15
C GLN A 30 -5.30 -5.91 4.53
N ILE A 31 -5.22 -4.81 5.27
CA ILE A 31 -4.49 -3.64 4.82
C ILE A 31 -3.00 -3.97 4.69
N GLU A 32 -2.48 -4.75 5.62
CA GLU A 32 -1.08 -5.17 5.59
C GLU A 32 -0.79 -5.98 4.32
N ILE A 33 -1.68 -6.90 3.98
CA ILE A 33 -1.54 -7.69 2.76
C ILE A 33 -1.55 -6.77 1.54
N ASP A 34 -2.44 -5.80 1.52
CA ASP A 34 -2.54 -4.85 0.41
C ASP A 34 -1.25 -4.05 0.25
N ILE A 35 -0.67 -3.65 1.38
CA ILE A 35 0.59 -2.90 1.36
C ILE A 35 1.70 -3.74 0.74
N ILE A 36 1.77 -5.00 1.12
CA ILE A 36 2.78 -5.91 0.59
C ILE A 36 2.60 -6.11 -0.90
N LEU A 37 1.38 -6.33 -1.34
CA LEU A 37 1.08 -6.53 -2.76
C LEU A 37 1.41 -5.29 -3.57
N LEU A 38 1.07 -4.13 -3.06
CA LEU A 38 1.34 -2.88 -3.76
C LEU A 38 2.84 -2.62 -3.84
N SER A 39 3.57 -2.95 -2.77
CA SER A 39 5.02 -2.81 -2.77
C SER A 39 5.66 -3.69 -3.82
N LYS A 40 5.17 -4.92 -3.96
CA LYS A 40 5.67 -5.84 -4.98
C LYS A 40 5.38 -5.31 -6.38
N ALA A 41 4.20 -4.74 -6.57
CA ALA A 41 3.82 -4.18 -7.86
C ALA A 41 4.75 -3.04 -8.26
N MET A 42 5.13 -2.21 -7.30
CA MET A 42 6.07 -1.13 -7.55
C MET A 42 7.42 -1.65 -8.01
N ILE A 43 7.91 -2.67 -7.33
CA ILE A 43 9.21 -3.27 -7.67
C ILE A 43 9.18 -3.90 -9.05
N LEU A 44 8.09 -4.61 -9.36
CA LEU A 44 7.96 -5.30 -10.63
C LEU A 44 7.76 -4.33 -11.79
N CYS A 45 7.16 -3.18 -11.52
CA CYS A 45 6.92 -2.18 -12.56
C CYS A 45 8.16 -1.37 -12.90
N ASN A 46 9.14 -1.39 -12.02
CA ASN A 46 10.39 -0.73 -12.31
C ASN A 46 11.20 -1.53 -13.33
#